data_4799a3bf2ac79cee297420af282f130d
#
_entry.id   4799a3bf2ac79cee297420af282f130d
#
_cell.length_a   1.000
_cell.length_b   1.000
_cell.length_c   1.000
_cell.angle_alpha   90.00
_cell.angle_beta   90.00
_cell.angle_gamma   90.00
#
_symmetry.space_group_name_H-M   'P 1'
#
loop_
_entity.id
_entity.type
_entity.pdbx_description
1 polymer ?
#
loop_
_entity_poly.entity_id
_entity_poly.type
_entity_poly.pdbx_seq_one_letter_code
_entity_poly.pdbx_strand_id
1 'polypeptide(L)'
;GEPLGEDEIKLTKKAYGWPEDAKFLVPDGVREHLRDGLGARGKMLSSEWATMFGRYKAEHAELADQLDRIQTRKLPENWDADIPTFPADPKGKAGRDASGDVLNAVAKRVPW
;
A
#
# COMPACT_ATOMS: atom_id res chain seq x y z
N GLY A 1 5.20 -4.28 30.78
CA GLY A 1 5.90 -5.53 30.74
C GLY A 1 7.29 -5.36 30.20
N GLU A 2 8.25 -6.04 30.80
CA GLU A 2 9.61 -6.06 30.31
C GLU A 2 9.77 -7.16 29.24
N PRO A 3 10.69 -7.04 28.29
CA PRO A 3 11.02 -8.13 27.39
C PRO A 3 11.63 -9.30 28.19
N LEU A 4 11.40 -10.52 27.70
CA LEU A 4 12.00 -11.71 28.30
C LEU A 4 13.53 -11.64 28.23
N GLY A 5 14.22 -12.00 29.33
CA GLY A 5 15.65 -12.18 29.36
C GLY A 5 16.11 -13.38 28.52
N GLU A 6 17.42 -13.48 28.24
CA GLU A 6 17.98 -14.56 27.41
C GLU A 6 17.70 -15.95 28.00
N ASP A 7 17.74 -16.08 29.33
CA ASP A 7 17.50 -17.36 30.02
C ASP A 7 16.01 -17.77 29.97
N GLU A 8 15.10 -16.82 30.13
CA GLU A 8 13.66 -17.06 29.99
C GLU A 8 13.29 -17.40 28.55
N ILE A 9 13.97 -16.80 27.56
CA ILE A 9 13.78 -17.17 26.15
C ILE A 9 14.17 -18.62 25.91
N LYS A 10 15.29 -19.08 26.46
CA LYS A 10 15.72 -20.49 26.34
C LYS A 10 14.76 -21.42 27.02
N LEU A 11 14.34 -21.12 28.24
CA LEU A 11 13.35 -21.91 28.97
C LEU A 11 12.01 -22.00 28.22
N THR A 12 11.56 -20.90 27.65
CA THR A 12 10.34 -20.84 26.83
C THR A 12 10.46 -21.72 25.59
N LYS A 13 11.59 -21.63 24.87
CA LYS A 13 11.86 -22.47 23.70
C LYS A 13 11.87 -23.95 24.08
N LYS A 14 12.53 -24.30 25.18
CA LYS A 14 12.54 -25.65 25.71
C LYS A 14 11.16 -26.18 26.02
N ALA A 15 10.31 -25.35 26.65
CA ALA A 15 8.91 -25.72 26.96
C ALA A 15 8.08 -26.00 25.71
N TYR A 16 8.37 -25.31 24.61
CA TYR A 16 7.73 -25.54 23.30
C TYR A 16 8.39 -26.63 22.44
N GLY A 17 9.42 -27.29 22.94
CA GLY A 17 10.19 -28.27 22.15
C GLY A 17 10.98 -27.62 20.99
N TRP A 18 11.31 -26.35 21.11
CA TRP A 18 12.07 -25.60 20.10
C TRP A 18 13.55 -25.61 20.45
N PRO A 19 14.48 -25.60 19.47
CA PRO A 19 15.91 -25.51 19.74
C PRO A 19 16.27 -24.24 20.54
N GLU A 20 16.88 -24.41 21.71
CA GLU A 20 17.09 -23.34 22.69
C GLU A 20 17.95 -22.19 22.15
N ASP A 21 19.00 -22.52 21.39
CA ASP A 21 19.98 -21.56 20.87
C ASP A 21 19.63 -21.01 19.46
N ALA A 22 18.60 -21.57 18.81
CA ALA A 22 18.23 -21.15 17.47
C ALA A 22 17.64 -19.74 17.47
N LYS A 23 18.13 -18.86 16.60
CA LYS A 23 17.59 -17.52 16.38
C LYS A 23 17.00 -17.46 14.96
N PHE A 24 15.77 -16.95 14.83
CA PHE A 24 15.07 -16.83 13.55
C PHE A 24 14.99 -18.13 12.74
N LEU A 25 14.90 -19.26 13.44
CA LEU A 25 14.80 -20.59 12.80
C LEU A 25 13.49 -20.72 12.03
N VAL A 26 13.60 -21.07 10.77
CA VAL A 26 12.50 -21.54 9.95
C VAL A 26 12.73 -23.02 9.72
N PRO A 27 11.87 -23.92 10.25
CA PRO A 27 12.03 -25.36 10.04
C PRO A 27 12.03 -25.75 8.57
N ASP A 28 12.70 -26.87 8.26
CA ASP A 28 12.69 -27.43 6.91
C ASP A 28 11.27 -27.73 6.45
N GLY A 29 11.00 -27.49 5.18
CA GLY A 29 9.69 -27.71 4.57
C GLY A 29 8.70 -26.56 4.73
N VAL A 30 8.88 -25.61 5.67
CA VAL A 30 7.96 -24.47 5.86
C VAL A 30 7.94 -23.55 4.65
N ARG A 31 9.11 -23.21 4.12
CA ARG A 31 9.21 -22.35 2.93
C ARG A 31 8.61 -23.00 1.69
N GLU A 32 8.89 -24.27 1.51
CA GLU A 32 8.34 -25.09 0.43
C GLU A 32 6.82 -25.17 0.52
N HIS A 33 6.29 -25.46 1.69
CA HIS A 33 4.84 -25.49 1.92
C HIS A 33 4.16 -24.17 1.57
N LEU A 34 4.72 -23.04 2.03
CA LEU A 34 4.18 -21.72 1.72
C LEU A 34 4.30 -21.37 0.22
N ARG A 35 5.45 -21.71 -0.40
CA ARG A 35 5.65 -21.51 -1.84
C ARG A 35 4.64 -22.31 -2.66
N ASP A 36 4.47 -23.57 -2.36
CA ASP A 36 3.67 -24.49 -3.14
C ASP A 36 2.15 -24.31 -2.89
N GLY A 37 1.78 -23.78 -1.71
CA GLY A 37 0.41 -23.41 -1.36
C GLY A 37 0.08 -21.96 -1.77
N LEU A 38 0.34 -21.03 -0.86
CA LEU A 38 -0.01 -19.61 -1.04
C LEU A 38 0.74 -18.96 -2.21
N GLY A 39 2.02 -19.29 -2.37
CA GLY A 39 2.86 -18.74 -3.44
C GLY A 39 2.37 -19.15 -4.83
N ALA A 40 2.11 -20.43 -5.05
CA ALA A 40 1.60 -20.93 -6.32
C ALA A 40 0.22 -20.37 -6.65
N ARG A 41 -0.69 -20.32 -5.67
CA ARG A 41 -2.01 -19.68 -5.84
C ARG A 41 -1.91 -18.20 -6.15
N GLY A 42 -1.06 -17.47 -5.42
CA GLY A 42 -0.84 -16.04 -5.65
C GLY A 42 -0.29 -15.76 -7.05
N LYS A 43 0.66 -16.56 -7.52
CA LYS A 43 1.21 -16.47 -8.88
C LYS A 43 0.15 -16.69 -9.95
N MET A 44 -0.70 -17.69 -9.78
CA MET A 44 -1.80 -17.99 -10.70
C MET A 44 -2.78 -16.81 -10.79
N LEU A 45 -3.29 -16.35 -9.64
CA LEU A 45 -4.24 -15.23 -9.57
C LEU A 45 -3.65 -13.94 -10.14
N SER A 46 -2.38 -13.65 -9.87
CA SER A 46 -1.68 -12.49 -10.42
C SER A 46 -1.56 -12.58 -11.96
N SER A 47 -1.30 -13.76 -12.50
CA SER A 47 -1.23 -13.98 -13.96
C SER A 47 -2.60 -13.82 -14.64
N GLU A 48 -3.65 -14.35 -14.01
CA GLU A 48 -5.04 -14.19 -14.49
C GLU A 48 -5.46 -12.73 -14.49
N TRP A 49 -5.16 -12.02 -13.39
CA TRP A 49 -5.38 -10.57 -13.29
C TRP A 49 -4.65 -9.80 -14.38
N ALA A 50 -3.35 -10.06 -14.58
CA ALA A 50 -2.56 -9.37 -15.61
C ALA A 50 -3.14 -9.58 -17.02
N THR A 51 -3.61 -10.79 -17.32
CA THR A 51 -4.25 -11.11 -18.59
C THR A 51 -5.58 -10.38 -18.76
N MET A 52 -6.42 -10.38 -17.71
CA MET A 52 -7.70 -9.68 -17.71
C MET A 52 -7.50 -8.16 -17.85
N PHE A 53 -6.58 -7.59 -17.07
CA PHE A 53 -6.29 -6.16 -17.11
C PHE A 53 -5.67 -5.73 -18.44
N GLY A 54 -4.86 -6.59 -19.08
CA GLY A 54 -4.34 -6.34 -20.41
C GLY A 54 -5.45 -6.19 -21.47
N ARG A 55 -6.50 -7.02 -21.41
CA ARG A 55 -7.69 -6.90 -22.27
C ARG A 55 -8.47 -5.62 -21.94
N TYR A 56 -8.72 -5.35 -20.67
CA TYR A 56 -9.37 -4.13 -20.23
C TYR A 56 -8.65 -2.87 -20.72
N LYS A 57 -7.33 -2.88 -20.66
CA LYS A 57 -6.47 -1.78 -21.13
C LYS A 57 -6.59 -1.52 -22.64
N ALA A 58 -6.78 -2.57 -23.42
CA ALA A 58 -7.01 -2.45 -24.87
C ALA A 58 -8.39 -1.87 -25.22
N GLU A 59 -9.42 -2.19 -24.41
CA GLU A 59 -10.80 -1.75 -24.66
C GLU A 59 -11.10 -0.38 -24.01
N HIS A 60 -10.47 -0.07 -22.86
CA HIS A 60 -10.77 1.09 -22.02
C HIS A 60 -9.49 1.81 -21.59
N ALA A 61 -8.71 2.29 -22.57
CA ALA A 61 -7.37 2.84 -22.34
C ALA A 61 -7.33 3.98 -21.30
N GLU A 62 -8.29 4.92 -21.36
CA GLU A 62 -8.32 6.06 -20.43
C GLU A 62 -8.62 5.63 -18.98
N LEU A 63 -9.59 4.73 -18.79
CA LEU A 63 -9.92 4.22 -17.46
C LEU A 63 -8.81 3.36 -16.90
N ALA A 64 -8.12 2.59 -17.74
CA ALA A 64 -6.98 1.80 -17.34
C ALA A 64 -5.78 2.68 -16.94
N ASP A 65 -5.53 3.79 -17.65
CA ASP A 65 -4.50 4.76 -17.24
C ASP A 65 -4.82 5.40 -15.88
N GLN A 66 -6.09 5.76 -15.63
CA GLN A 66 -6.51 6.24 -14.33
C GLN A 66 -6.24 5.21 -13.23
N LEU A 67 -6.61 3.94 -13.46
CA LEU A 67 -6.36 2.87 -12.49
C LEU A 67 -4.87 2.64 -12.25
N ASP A 68 -4.05 2.63 -13.31
CA ASP A 68 -2.58 2.54 -13.18
C ASP A 68 -2.02 3.71 -12.36
N ARG A 69 -2.51 4.93 -12.56
CA ARG A 69 -2.12 6.11 -11.76
C ARG A 69 -2.49 5.95 -10.30
N ILE A 70 -3.71 5.51 -10.00
CA ILE A 70 -4.17 5.25 -8.61
C ILE A 70 -3.27 4.22 -7.94
N GLN A 71 -3.02 3.08 -8.59
CA GLN A 71 -2.21 1.98 -8.04
C GLN A 71 -0.74 2.37 -7.84
N THR A 72 -0.20 3.17 -8.75
CA THR A 72 1.20 3.65 -8.67
C THR A 72 1.34 4.95 -7.88
N ARG A 73 0.24 5.52 -7.36
CA ARG A 73 0.18 6.79 -6.63
C ARG A 73 0.76 7.97 -7.45
N LYS A 74 0.55 7.94 -8.75
CA LYS A 74 0.94 9.03 -9.66
C LYS A 74 -0.22 9.99 -9.83
N LEU A 75 0.05 11.26 -9.64
CA LEU A 75 -0.92 12.32 -9.92
C LEU A 75 -0.95 12.65 -11.43
N PRO A 76 -2.09 13.14 -11.95
CA PRO A 76 -2.15 13.66 -13.33
C PRO A 76 -1.18 14.85 -13.52
N GLU A 77 -0.80 15.09 -14.76
CA GLU A 77 -0.06 16.32 -15.06
C GLU A 77 -0.90 17.56 -14.71
N ASN A 78 -0.26 18.59 -14.18
CA ASN A 78 -0.91 19.84 -13.78
C ASN A 78 -2.07 19.65 -12.78
N TRP A 79 -2.01 18.65 -11.91
CA TRP A 79 -3.03 18.40 -10.88
C TRP A 79 -3.25 19.61 -9.94
N ASP A 80 -2.24 20.44 -9.78
CA ASP A 80 -2.17 21.60 -8.91
C ASP A 80 -2.41 22.94 -9.63
N ALA A 81 -2.59 22.95 -10.95
CA ALA A 81 -2.63 24.18 -11.76
C ALA A 81 -3.76 25.16 -11.39
N ASP A 82 -4.86 24.64 -10.83
CA ASP A 82 -6.03 25.45 -10.44
C ASP A 82 -6.07 25.75 -8.93
N ILE A 83 -5.02 25.43 -8.18
CA ILE A 83 -4.96 25.73 -6.74
C ILE A 83 -4.97 27.26 -6.54
N PRO A 84 -5.96 27.79 -5.80
CA PRO A 84 -6.08 29.23 -5.61
C PRO A 84 -4.95 29.80 -4.74
N THR A 85 -4.48 30.98 -5.12
CA THR A 85 -3.58 31.79 -4.29
C THR A 85 -4.42 32.71 -3.41
N PHE A 86 -4.13 32.74 -2.12
CA PHE A 86 -4.81 33.61 -1.16
C PHE A 86 -3.95 34.83 -0.86
N PRO A 87 -4.33 36.04 -1.33
CA PRO A 87 -3.62 37.27 -0.98
C PRO A 87 -3.79 37.57 0.51
N ALA A 88 -2.88 38.40 1.05
CA ALA A 88 -3.01 38.88 2.41
C ALA A 88 -4.30 39.68 2.58
N ASP A 89 -5.10 39.35 3.58
CA ASP A 89 -6.36 40.02 3.91
C ASP A 89 -6.35 40.40 5.41
N PRO A 90 -6.55 41.68 5.77
CA PRO A 90 -6.63 42.10 7.16
C PRO A 90 -7.73 41.42 7.99
N LYS A 91 -8.80 40.98 7.33
CA LYS A 91 -9.89 40.23 7.96
C LYS A 91 -9.52 38.75 8.15
N GLY A 92 -8.49 38.28 7.46
CA GLY A 92 -8.09 36.88 7.42
C GLY A 92 -9.09 36.00 6.67
N LYS A 93 -8.64 34.81 6.28
CA LYS A 93 -9.49 33.72 5.74
C LYS A 93 -9.40 32.55 6.66
N ALA A 94 -10.53 31.95 7.07
CA ALA A 94 -10.50 30.77 7.89
C ALA A 94 -9.79 29.61 7.17
N GLY A 95 -8.91 28.89 7.86
CA GLY A 95 -8.15 27.79 7.26
C GLY A 95 -9.04 26.68 6.66
N ARG A 96 -10.21 26.42 7.27
CA ARG A 96 -11.20 25.47 6.72
C ARG A 96 -11.76 25.90 5.37
N ASP A 97 -11.99 27.20 5.17
CA ASP A 97 -12.53 27.75 3.92
C ASP A 97 -11.46 27.71 2.82
N ALA A 98 -10.22 28.09 3.16
CA ALA A 98 -9.08 27.95 2.25
C ALA A 98 -8.84 26.47 1.86
N SER A 99 -8.91 25.55 2.82
CA SER A 99 -8.79 24.12 2.56
C SER A 99 -9.91 23.61 1.64
N GLY A 100 -11.15 24.05 1.86
CA GLY A 100 -12.29 23.71 1.00
C GLY A 100 -12.08 24.16 -0.44
N ASP A 101 -11.61 25.39 -0.65
CA ASP A 101 -11.32 25.94 -1.98
C ASP A 101 -10.21 25.13 -2.70
N VAL A 102 -9.14 24.78 -1.98
CA VAL A 102 -8.05 23.94 -2.52
C VAL A 102 -8.55 22.55 -2.89
N LEU A 103 -9.31 21.89 -1.99
CA LEU A 103 -9.86 20.56 -2.25
C LEU A 103 -10.79 20.57 -3.47
N ASN A 104 -11.65 21.58 -3.63
CA ASN A 104 -12.52 21.70 -4.78
C ASN A 104 -11.74 21.95 -6.09
N ALA A 105 -10.63 22.65 -6.04
CA ALA A 105 -9.75 22.86 -7.20
C ALA A 105 -9.07 21.53 -7.60
N VAL A 106 -8.47 20.84 -6.62
CA VAL A 106 -7.79 19.55 -6.84
C VAL A 106 -8.76 18.48 -7.33
N ALA A 107 -9.97 18.38 -6.74
CA ALA A 107 -10.96 17.36 -7.11
C ALA A 107 -11.40 17.42 -8.59
N LYS A 108 -11.32 18.59 -9.24
CA LYS A 108 -11.61 18.71 -10.68
C LYS A 108 -10.55 18.04 -11.55
N ARG A 109 -9.31 17.95 -11.07
CA ARG A 109 -8.17 17.39 -11.78
C ARG A 109 -7.84 15.96 -11.37
N VAL A 110 -8.20 15.60 -10.14
CA VAL A 110 -7.97 14.27 -9.55
C VAL A 110 -9.33 13.72 -9.08
N PRO A 111 -10.21 13.27 -9.99
CA PRO A 111 -11.59 12.91 -9.65
C PRO A 111 -11.73 11.59 -8.85
N TRP A 112 -10.64 10.87 -8.65
CA TRP A 112 -10.59 9.65 -7.84
C TRP A 112 -9.96 9.94 -6.46
#